data_1af482d89e95e5029cb6171fedf5323d
#
_entry.id   1af482d89e95e5029cb6171fedf5323d
#
_cell.length_a   1.000
_cell.length_b   1.000
_cell.length_c   1.000
_cell.angle_alpha   90.00
_cell.angle_beta   90.00
_cell.angle_gamma   90.00
#
_symmetry.space_group_name_H-M   'P 1'
#
loop_
_entity.id
_entity.type
_entity.pdbx_description
1 polymer ?
#
loop_
_entity_poly.entity_id
_entity_poly.type
_entity_poly.pdbx_seq_one_letter_code
_entity_poly.pdbx_strand_id
1 'polypeptide(L)'
;TQKPQKLLDEMKEFGINTENNERLHIVEIPETFEDYSKMILDKVETLPEETKIRVISTHYFDFNTEEKTDRMAEIEQCVDDGFAKINGNFLCSFEVSQINQNLRDRFLNQLLESHKAIIFQTEEKGTEVFTTP
;
A
#
# COMPACT_ATOMS: atom_id res chain seq x y z
N THR A 1 -8.19 11.10 -4.01
CA THR A 1 -6.87 11.13 -3.34
C THR A 1 -6.97 12.02 -2.12
N GLN A 2 -6.63 11.50 -0.96
CA GLN A 2 -6.56 12.31 0.25
C GLN A 2 -5.41 13.30 0.07
N LYS A 3 -5.71 14.61 0.18
CA LYS A 3 -4.67 15.62 0.05
C LYS A 3 -3.63 15.39 1.15
N PRO A 4 -2.33 15.52 0.85
CA PRO A 4 -1.25 15.31 1.83
C PRO A 4 -1.46 16.08 3.15
N GLN A 5 -2.00 17.29 3.07
CA GLN A 5 -2.28 18.10 4.26
C GLN A 5 -3.34 17.47 5.18
N LYS A 6 -4.41 16.90 4.61
CA LYS A 6 -5.44 16.24 5.42
C LYS A 6 -4.87 15.04 6.17
N LEU A 7 -4.03 14.24 5.50
CA LEU A 7 -3.36 13.10 6.16
C LEU A 7 -2.45 13.58 7.30
N LEU A 8 -1.69 14.64 7.10
CA LEU A 8 -0.86 15.22 8.15
C LEU A 8 -1.67 15.69 9.36
N ASP A 9 -2.81 16.32 9.12
CA ASP A 9 -3.70 16.79 10.17
C ASP A 9 -4.29 15.61 10.98
N GLU A 10 -4.74 14.57 10.30
CA GLU A 10 -5.21 13.33 10.93
C GLU A 10 -4.10 12.64 11.75
N MET A 11 -2.89 12.56 11.22
CA MET A 11 -1.74 12.00 11.94
C MET A 11 -1.44 12.78 13.24
N LYS A 12 -1.57 14.11 13.22
CA LYS A 12 -1.41 14.95 14.42
C LYS A 12 -2.49 14.68 15.45
N GLU A 13 -3.75 14.49 15.04
CA GLU A 13 -4.85 14.13 15.94
C GLU A 13 -4.59 12.81 16.67
N PHE A 14 -3.90 11.85 16.00
CA PHE A 14 -3.44 10.61 16.62
C PHE A 14 -2.14 10.74 17.43
N GLY A 15 -1.63 11.96 17.62
CA GLY A 15 -0.42 12.21 18.42
C GLY A 15 0.89 11.91 17.68
N ILE A 16 0.85 11.75 16.36
CA ILE A 16 2.04 11.52 15.54
C ILE A 16 2.70 12.88 15.26
N ASN A 17 3.96 13.01 15.64
CA ASN A 17 4.71 14.23 15.32
C ASN A 17 5.06 14.27 13.83
N THR A 18 4.43 15.17 13.12
CA THR A 18 4.62 15.39 11.68
C THR A 18 5.47 16.61 11.35
N GLU A 19 5.74 17.47 12.35
CA GLU A 19 6.49 18.71 12.16
C GLU A 19 7.99 18.44 12.20
N ASN A 20 8.71 18.96 11.23
CA ASN A 20 10.17 18.83 11.11
C ASN A 20 10.70 17.39 11.23
N ASN A 21 9.88 16.42 10.84
CA ASN A 21 10.26 15.03 10.86
C ASN A 21 10.92 14.64 9.52
N GLU A 22 12.23 14.74 9.45
CA GLU A 22 13.02 14.40 8.26
C GLU A 22 12.88 12.92 7.81
N ARG A 23 12.31 12.08 8.69
CA ARG A 23 12.07 10.66 8.40
C ARG A 23 10.69 10.39 7.81
N LEU A 24 9.80 11.39 7.82
CA LEU A 24 8.45 11.27 7.28
C LEU A 24 8.39 11.92 5.90
N HIS A 25 8.11 11.11 4.90
CA HIS A 25 7.92 11.56 3.53
C HIS A 25 6.51 11.21 3.08
N ILE A 26 5.72 12.22 2.75
CA ILE A 26 4.38 12.05 2.20
C ILE A 26 4.42 12.49 0.74
N VAL A 27 4.02 11.57 -0.13
CA VAL A 27 4.03 11.77 -1.58
C VAL A 27 2.68 11.40 -2.16
N GLU A 28 2.28 12.09 -3.21
CA GLU A 28 1.12 11.70 -3.99
C GLU A 28 1.48 10.49 -4.87
N ILE A 29 0.55 9.54 -4.97
CA ILE A 29 0.74 8.38 -5.84
C ILE A 29 0.61 8.85 -7.28
N PRO A 30 1.61 8.61 -8.14
CA PRO A 30 1.55 8.88 -9.56
C PRO A 30 0.43 8.09 -10.26
N GLU A 31 0.04 8.55 -11.44
CA GLU A 31 -1.03 7.90 -12.23
C GLU A 31 -0.61 6.53 -12.78
N THR A 32 0.69 6.34 -13.02
CA THR A 32 1.21 5.09 -13.56
C THR A 32 1.99 4.30 -12.51
N PHE A 33 1.95 2.98 -12.64
CA PHE A 33 2.72 2.09 -11.77
C PHE A 33 4.24 2.26 -11.98
N GLU A 34 4.66 2.45 -13.22
CA GLU A 34 6.06 2.66 -13.57
C GLU A 34 6.63 3.89 -12.87
N ASP A 35 5.88 4.99 -12.84
CA ASP A 35 6.27 6.22 -12.14
C ASP A 35 6.26 6.03 -10.62
N TYR A 36 5.30 5.27 -10.08
CA TYR A 36 5.25 4.92 -8.67
C TYR A 36 6.46 4.11 -8.24
N SER A 37 6.78 3.05 -8.96
CA SER A 37 7.95 2.19 -8.67
C SER A 37 9.24 2.99 -8.74
N LYS A 38 9.41 3.81 -9.78
CA LYS A 38 10.57 4.67 -9.94
C LYS A 38 10.69 5.66 -8.80
N MET A 39 9.62 6.34 -8.44
CA MET A 39 9.60 7.31 -7.34
C MET A 39 10.07 6.68 -6.02
N ILE A 40 9.60 5.48 -5.70
CA ILE A 40 10.01 4.78 -4.48
C ILE A 40 11.48 4.37 -4.55
N LEU A 41 11.92 3.76 -5.65
CA LEU A 41 13.29 3.31 -5.83
C LEU A 41 14.28 4.48 -5.79
N ASP A 42 14.02 5.56 -6.52
CA ASP A 42 14.83 6.77 -6.52
C ASP A 42 14.97 7.35 -5.09
N LYS A 43 13.89 7.29 -4.31
CA LYS A 43 13.93 7.74 -2.91
C LYS A 43 14.76 6.83 -2.03
N VAL A 44 14.62 5.52 -2.19
CA VAL A 44 15.37 4.50 -1.44
C VAL A 44 16.86 4.61 -1.71
N GLU A 45 17.26 4.82 -2.96
CA GLU A 45 18.67 4.97 -3.36
C GLU A 45 19.37 6.17 -2.70
N THR A 46 18.61 7.17 -2.25
CA THR A 46 19.16 8.33 -1.53
C THR A 46 19.43 8.07 -0.05
N LEU A 47 18.95 6.93 0.48
CA LEU A 47 19.07 6.58 1.88
C LEU A 47 20.28 5.69 2.14
N PRO A 48 20.87 5.74 3.36
CA PRO A 48 21.89 4.78 3.74
C PRO A 48 21.41 3.33 3.61
N GLU A 49 22.27 2.42 3.15
CA GLU A 49 21.94 1.01 2.87
C GLU A 49 21.27 0.28 4.05
N GLU A 50 21.64 0.65 5.28
CA GLU A 50 21.11 0.04 6.52
C GLU A 50 19.75 0.62 6.95
N THR A 51 19.21 1.62 6.22
CA THR A 51 17.98 2.29 6.59
C THR A 51 16.80 1.33 6.51
N LYS A 52 16.05 1.19 7.61
CA LYS A 52 14.78 0.47 7.60
C LYS A 52 13.67 1.37 7.09
N ILE A 53 13.03 0.93 6.04
CA ILE A 53 11.98 1.68 5.35
C ILE A 53 10.62 1.09 5.69
N ARG A 54 9.63 1.94 5.89
CA ARG A 54 8.23 1.57 5.99
C ARG A 54 7.43 2.40 5.00
N VAL A 55 6.77 1.74 4.08
CA VAL A 55 5.88 2.37 3.11
C VAL A 55 4.45 2.00 3.46
N ILE A 56 3.60 3.00 3.54
CA ILE A 56 2.16 2.83 3.67
C ILE A 56 1.54 3.49 2.46
N SER A 57 0.84 2.73 1.64
CA SER A 57 0.13 3.25 0.49
C SER A 57 -1.36 2.95 0.57
N THR A 58 -2.16 3.92 0.16
CA THR A 58 -3.61 3.76 -0.01
C THR A 58 -3.90 3.82 -1.49
N HIS A 59 -4.45 2.74 -2.02
CA HIS A 59 -4.81 2.66 -3.43
C HIS A 59 -6.28 2.99 -3.62
N TYR A 60 -6.54 4.03 -4.40
CA TYR A 60 -7.88 4.38 -4.88
C TYR A 60 -8.00 3.95 -6.33
N PHE A 61 -8.18 2.65 -6.53
CA PHE A 61 -8.38 2.11 -7.86
C PHE A 61 -9.85 1.74 -8.06
N ASP A 62 -10.27 1.88 -9.30
CA ASP A 62 -11.56 1.41 -9.74
C ASP A 62 -11.45 -0.11 -10.05
N PHE A 63 -12.05 -0.93 -9.22
CA PHE A 63 -12.08 -2.39 -9.35
C PHE A 63 -13.38 -2.90 -10.00
N ASN A 64 -13.97 -2.13 -10.88
CA ASN A 64 -15.28 -2.43 -11.45
C ASN A 64 -15.24 -3.48 -12.58
N THR A 65 -14.08 -3.79 -13.11
CA THR A 65 -13.91 -4.78 -14.17
C THR A 65 -12.87 -5.84 -13.80
N GLU A 66 -13.00 -7.01 -14.41
CA GLU A 66 -12.04 -8.11 -14.24
C GLU A 66 -10.63 -7.70 -14.69
N GLU A 67 -10.53 -7.02 -15.84
CA GLU A 67 -9.27 -6.51 -16.37
C GLU A 67 -8.55 -5.58 -15.40
N LYS A 68 -9.27 -4.63 -14.76
CA LYS A 68 -8.69 -3.71 -13.78
C LYS A 68 -8.26 -4.44 -12.51
N THR A 69 -9.03 -5.43 -12.08
CA THR A 69 -8.70 -6.25 -10.92
C THR A 69 -7.45 -7.09 -11.17
N ASP A 70 -7.35 -7.72 -12.34
CA ASP A 70 -6.17 -8.49 -12.74
C ASP A 70 -4.94 -7.60 -12.88
N ARG A 71 -5.10 -6.44 -13.50
CA ARG A 71 -4.00 -5.47 -13.61
C ARG A 71 -3.47 -5.03 -12.25
N MET A 72 -4.36 -4.85 -11.27
CA MET A 72 -3.95 -4.50 -9.91
C MET A 72 -3.16 -5.65 -9.25
N ALA A 73 -3.59 -6.89 -9.43
CA ALA A 73 -2.87 -8.05 -8.91
C ALA A 73 -1.48 -8.19 -9.55
N GLU A 74 -1.34 -7.93 -10.83
CA GLU A 74 -0.03 -7.87 -11.51
C GLU A 74 0.88 -6.79 -10.93
N ILE A 75 0.31 -5.60 -10.63
CA ILE A 75 1.03 -4.50 -10.00
C ILE A 75 1.53 -4.91 -8.62
N GLU A 76 0.70 -5.52 -7.78
CA GLU A 76 1.08 -5.99 -6.46
C GLU A 76 2.21 -7.04 -6.52
N GLN A 77 2.15 -7.95 -7.47
CA GLN A 77 3.22 -8.92 -7.69
C GLN A 77 4.54 -8.24 -8.11
N CYS A 78 4.46 -7.27 -9.02
CA CYS A 78 5.65 -6.51 -9.44
C CYS A 78 6.25 -5.69 -8.29
N VAL A 79 5.39 -5.15 -7.40
CA VAL A 79 5.85 -4.44 -6.20
C VAL A 79 6.59 -5.39 -5.26
N ASP A 80 6.04 -6.56 -5.00
CA ASP A 80 6.69 -7.57 -4.14
C ASP A 80 8.05 -7.98 -4.68
N ASP A 81 8.14 -8.30 -5.97
CA ASP A 81 9.39 -8.68 -6.64
C ASP A 81 10.43 -7.55 -6.67
N GLY A 82 9.97 -6.33 -6.98
CA GLY A 82 10.85 -5.15 -7.09
C GLY A 82 11.40 -4.70 -5.74
N PHE A 83 10.61 -4.81 -4.69
CA PHE A 83 10.96 -4.36 -3.35
C PHE A 83 11.50 -5.45 -2.43
N ALA A 84 11.59 -6.69 -2.90
CA ALA A 84 12.15 -7.81 -2.12
C ALA A 84 13.60 -7.56 -1.62
N LYS A 85 14.33 -6.68 -2.29
CA LYS A 85 15.71 -6.29 -1.93
C LYS A 85 15.78 -5.12 -0.97
N ILE A 86 14.67 -4.45 -0.70
CA ILE A 86 14.63 -3.28 0.17
C ILE A 86 14.51 -3.74 1.62
N ASN A 87 15.34 -3.20 2.49
CA ASN A 87 15.26 -3.45 3.93
C ASN A 87 14.05 -2.72 4.53
N GLY A 88 12.86 -3.29 4.33
CA GLY A 88 11.64 -2.60 4.74
C GLY A 88 10.38 -3.44 4.74
N ASN A 89 9.29 -2.78 5.07
CA ASN A 89 7.96 -3.34 5.03
C ASN A 89 7.02 -2.40 4.26
N PHE A 90 6.15 -3.02 3.48
CA PHE A 90 5.12 -2.35 2.70
C PHE A 90 3.74 -2.74 3.25
N LEU A 91 2.90 -1.75 3.45
CA LEU A 91 1.50 -1.93 3.79
C LEU A 91 0.67 -1.26 2.71
N CYS A 92 -0.02 -2.07 1.91
CA CYS A 92 -0.97 -1.62 0.90
C CYS A 92 -2.38 -1.75 1.46
N SER A 93 -3.13 -0.66 1.50
CA SER A 93 -4.49 -0.69 2.00
C SER A 93 -5.52 -0.57 0.88
N PHE A 94 -6.56 -1.38 0.96
CA PHE A 94 -7.66 -1.42 0.00
C PHE A 94 -8.99 -1.30 0.73
N GLU A 95 -9.88 -0.51 0.18
CA GLU A 95 -11.26 -0.46 0.65
C GLU A 95 -12.08 -1.53 -0.09
N VAL A 96 -12.31 -2.66 0.59
CA VAL A 96 -12.98 -3.83 0.00
C VAL A 96 -14.39 -3.53 -0.49
N SER A 97 -15.08 -2.55 0.11
CA SER A 97 -16.40 -2.09 -0.33
C SER A 97 -16.43 -1.55 -1.75
N GLN A 98 -15.31 -1.02 -2.23
CA GLN A 98 -15.17 -0.49 -3.59
C GLN A 98 -14.88 -1.55 -4.65
N ILE A 99 -14.56 -2.78 -4.23
CA ILE A 99 -14.33 -3.89 -5.14
C ILE A 99 -15.67 -4.52 -5.52
N ASN A 100 -15.89 -4.72 -6.82
CA ASN A 100 -17.08 -5.42 -7.29
C ASN A 100 -17.21 -6.77 -6.57
N GLN A 101 -18.38 -7.03 -6.00
CA GLN A 101 -18.62 -8.21 -5.16
C GLN A 101 -18.27 -9.54 -5.85
N ASN A 102 -18.53 -9.63 -7.15
CA ASN A 102 -18.23 -10.83 -7.93
C ASN A 102 -16.72 -11.06 -8.17
N LEU A 103 -15.90 -10.03 -7.96
CA LEU A 103 -14.45 -10.07 -8.17
C LEU A 103 -13.67 -10.11 -6.85
N ARG A 104 -14.34 -9.94 -5.70
CA ARG A 104 -13.67 -9.88 -4.39
C ARG A 104 -12.88 -11.14 -4.06
N ASP A 105 -13.49 -12.30 -4.22
CA ASP A 105 -12.83 -13.57 -3.89
C ASP A 105 -11.61 -13.81 -4.77
N ARG A 106 -11.72 -13.50 -6.06
CA ARG A 106 -10.60 -13.58 -6.98
C ARG A 106 -9.47 -12.64 -6.58
N PHE A 107 -9.78 -11.38 -6.31
CA PHE A 107 -8.80 -10.37 -5.91
C PHE A 107 -8.11 -10.75 -4.60
N LEU A 108 -8.87 -11.17 -3.58
CA LEU A 108 -8.31 -11.61 -2.30
C LEU A 108 -7.40 -12.83 -2.43
N ASN A 109 -7.76 -13.81 -3.29
CA ASN A 109 -6.90 -14.95 -3.55
C ASN A 109 -5.57 -14.54 -4.20
N GLN A 110 -5.62 -13.61 -5.18
CA GLN A 110 -4.42 -13.07 -5.82
C GLN A 110 -3.53 -12.31 -4.82
N LEU A 111 -4.12 -11.52 -3.91
CA LEU A 111 -3.37 -10.86 -2.85
C LEU A 111 -2.72 -11.86 -1.90
N LEU A 112 -3.41 -12.94 -1.53
CA LEU A 112 -2.86 -14.00 -0.68
C LEU A 112 -1.66 -14.71 -1.32
N GLU A 113 -1.63 -14.80 -2.63
CA GLU A 113 -0.50 -15.41 -3.36
C GLU A 113 0.75 -14.51 -3.37
N SER A 114 0.57 -13.19 -3.35
CA SER A 114 1.65 -12.20 -3.45
C SER A 114 2.10 -11.59 -2.11
N HIS A 115 1.35 -11.79 -1.03
CA HIS A 115 1.64 -11.16 0.26
C HIS A 115 1.90 -12.18 1.36
N LYS A 116 2.77 -11.82 2.30
CA LYS A 116 3.08 -12.65 3.49
C LYS A 116 1.98 -12.62 4.54
N ALA A 117 1.19 -11.56 4.56
CA ALA A 117 0.07 -11.42 5.48
C ALA A 117 -0.99 -10.48 4.91
N ILE A 118 -2.25 -10.75 5.25
CA ILE A 118 -3.37 -9.86 5.00
C ILE A 118 -4.00 -9.50 6.34
N ILE A 119 -4.27 -8.22 6.52
CA ILE A 119 -4.96 -7.68 7.69
C ILE A 119 -6.36 -7.26 7.25
N PHE A 120 -7.37 -7.89 7.80
CA PHE A 120 -8.76 -7.47 7.64
C PHE A 120 -9.19 -6.63 8.82
N GLN A 121 -9.77 -5.47 8.54
CA GLN A 121 -10.38 -4.63 9.55
C GLN A 121 -11.85 -4.41 9.22
N THR A 122 -12.71 -4.73 10.17
CA THR A 122 -14.15 -4.53 10.07
C THR A 122 -14.66 -3.84 11.33
N GLU A 123 -15.77 -3.09 11.21
CA GLU A 123 -16.41 -2.44 12.35
C GLU A 123 -16.97 -3.46 13.36
N GLU A 124 -17.45 -4.61 12.88
CA GLU A 124 -18.10 -5.61 13.72
C GLU A 124 -17.11 -6.53 14.45
N LYS A 125 -16.04 -6.95 13.77
CA LYS A 125 -15.11 -7.99 14.28
C LYS A 125 -13.75 -7.45 14.69
N GLY A 126 -13.48 -6.15 14.45
CA GLY A 126 -12.17 -5.58 14.69
C GLY A 126 -11.14 -6.03 13.66
N THR A 127 -9.95 -6.35 14.12
CA THR A 127 -8.81 -6.68 13.26
C THR A 127 -8.50 -8.17 13.29
N GLU A 128 -8.45 -8.79 12.14
CA GLU A 128 -8.03 -10.19 11.94
C GLU A 128 -6.80 -10.23 11.04
N VAL A 129 -5.82 -11.05 11.37
CA VAL A 129 -4.56 -11.19 10.61
C VAL A 129 -4.46 -12.61 10.07
N PHE A 130 -4.28 -12.73 8.77
CA PHE A 130 -4.04 -14.00 8.08
C PHE A 130 -2.62 -14.00 7.51
N THR A 131 -1.85 -15.01 7.84
CA THR A 131 -0.50 -15.20 7.30
C THR A 131 -0.53 -16.32 6.27
N THR A 132 0.18 -16.09 5.16
CA THR A 132 0.42 -17.15 4.17
C THR A 132 1.50 -18.10 4.68
N PRO A 133 1.38 -19.39 4.39
CA PRO A 133 2.38 -20.38 4.79
C PRO A 133 3.77 -20.11 4.19
#